data_b73a3c836557b7e47f3dc4e31af8ff41
#
_entry.id   b73a3c836557b7e47f3dc4e31af8ff41
#
_cell.length_a   1.000
_cell.length_b   1.000
_cell.length_c   1.000
_cell.angle_alpha   90.00
_cell.angle_beta   90.00
_cell.angle_gamma   90.00
#
_symmetry.space_group_name_H-M   'P 1'
#
loop_
_entity.id
_entity.type
_entity.pdbx_description
1 polymer ?
#
loop_
_entity_poly.entity_id
_entity_poly.type
_entity_poly.pdbx_seq_one_letter_code
_entity_poly.pdbx_strand_id
1 'polypeptide(L)'
;MKEEASNRKPLTSIVSYPERGEGGDNRYRGNCSPKLIEDLIGFFKPKEICDYMCGSGTTKAAADKVGIRSHLYDLHSGFDIMNCDIPERPEFVFWHPPYWDIIQYSDVMYKASDVMRKYGYDPKRLDLSRIESWDDFVKAMNYAMMKQFSAHQKERQTLQYACRDRKARHLGEYYHQGTAQLLFGPDTV
;
A
#
# COMPACT_ATOMS: atom_id res chain seq x y z
N MET A 1 -24.01 30.54 4.06
CA MET A 1 -24.12 29.10 3.79
C MET A 1 -23.44 28.40 4.95
N LYS A 2 -24.21 27.75 5.81
CA LYS A 2 -23.65 26.98 6.95
C LYS A 2 -23.06 25.72 6.35
N GLU A 3 -21.75 25.50 6.55
CA GLU A 3 -21.11 24.22 6.28
C GLU A 3 -21.87 23.12 7.04
N GLU A 4 -22.44 22.17 6.31
CA GLU A 4 -22.91 20.91 6.89
C GLU A 4 -21.70 20.23 7.50
N ALA A 5 -21.59 20.29 8.82
CA ALA A 5 -20.64 19.50 9.58
C ALA A 5 -20.94 18.04 9.25
N SER A 6 -20.09 17.47 8.39
CA SER A 6 -20.16 16.09 7.97
C SER A 6 -20.20 15.19 9.21
N ASN A 7 -21.29 14.47 9.40
CA ASN A 7 -21.49 13.44 10.42
C ASN A 7 -20.63 12.21 10.09
N ARG A 8 -19.32 12.41 9.89
CA ARG A 8 -18.38 11.36 9.54
C ARG A 8 -17.87 10.72 10.79
N LYS A 9 -18.00 9.41 10.83
CA LYS A 9 -17.39 8.58 11.86
C LYS A 9 -15.88 8.88 11.90
N PRO A 10 -15.31 9.23 13.06
CA PRO A 10 -13.89 9.51 13.14
C PRO A 10 -13.07 8.29 12.71
N LEU A 11 -12.04 8.49 11.92
CA LEU A 11 -11.11 7.43 11.56
C LEU A 11 -10.28 7.09 12.80
N THR A 12 -10.27 5.81 13.16
CA THR A 12 -9.49 5.29 14.28
C THR A 12 -8.36 4.41 13.78
N SER A 13 -7.33 4.20 14.61
CA SER A 13 -6.21 3.30 14.28
C SER A 13 -6.62 1.83 14.15
N ILE A 14 -7.80 1.48 14.66
CA ILE A 14 -8.38 0.13 14.54
C ILE A 14 -9.74 0.28 13.89
N VAL A 15 -9.86 -0.30 12.68
CA VAL A 15 -11.12 -0.36 11.95
C VAL A 15 -11.51 -1.80 11.69
N SER A 16 -12.82 -2.07 11.68
CA SER A 16 -13.37 -3.38 11.38
C SER A 16 -14.57 -3.22 10.46
N TYR A 17 -14.56 -3.98 9.39
CA TYR A 17 -15.65 -4.01 8.42
C TYR A 17 -16.29 -5.40 8.47
N PRO A 18 -17.60 -5.51 8.80
CA PRO A 18 -18.31 -6.79 8.78
C PRO A 18 -18.30 -7.46 7.42
N GLU A 19 -18.33 -6.63 6.37
CA GLU A 19 -18.28 -7.05 4.97
C GLU A 19 -17.12 -6.35 4.27
N ARG A 20 -16.44 -7.08 3.38
CA ARG A 20 -15.30 -6.54 2.64
C ARG A 20 -15.65 -5.34 1.75
N GLY A 21 -16.84 -5.34 1.17
CA GLY A 21 -17.20 -4.40 0.11
C GLY A 21 -16.80 -4.90 -1.29
N GLU A 22 -17.23 -4.16 -2.31
CA GLU A 22 -17.01 -4.48 -3.72
C GLU A 22 -15.71 -3.90 -4.25
N GLY A 23 -14.98 -4.66 -5.07
CA GLY A 23 -13.76 -4.25 -5.74
C GLY A 23 -12.51 -5.06 -5.36
N GLY A 24 -11.55 -5.11 -6.27
CA GLY A 24 -10.40 -6.01 -6.22
C GLY A 24 -10.82 -7.48 -6.40
N ASP A 25 -9.88 -8.40 -6.26
CA ASP A 25 -10.15 -9.85 -6.34
C ASP A 25 -9.96 -10.50 -4.96
N ASN A 26 -11.03 -11.12 -4.44
CA ASN A 26 -11.01 -11.84 -3.16
C ASN A 26 -10.06 -13.04 -3.14
N ARG A 27 -9.73 -13.60 -4.31
CA ARG A 27 -8.79 -14.72 -4.45
C ARG A 27 -7.34 -14.24 -4.33
N TYR A 28 -7.08 -12.95 -4.54
CA TYR A 28 -5.76 -12.36 -4.34
C TYR A 28 -5.53 -12.20 -2.83
N ARG A 29 -4.73 -13.11 -2.27
CA ARG A 29 -4.48 -13.16 -0.82
C ARG A 29 -3.74 -11.90 -0.36
N GLY A 30 -4.03 -11.48 0.86
CA GLY A 30 -3.39 -10.29 1.42
C GLY A 30 -3.99 -8.96 0.98
N ASN A 31 -5.02 -8.93 0.09
CA ASN A 31 -5.65 -7.67 -0.25
C ASN A 31 -6.47 -7.11 0.94
N CYS A 32 -6.59 -5.81 1.03
CA CYS A 32 -7.40 -5.14 2.06
C CYS A 32 -8.86 -4.93 1.62
N SER A 33 -9.69 -4.46 2.54
CA SER A 33 -11.06 -4.05 2.22
C SER A 33 -11.05 -2.74 1.42
N PRO A 34 -11.79 -2.64 0.30
CA PRO A 34 -11.98 -1.36 -0.39
C PRO A 34 -12.57 -0.27 0.51
N LYS A 35 -13.42 -0.65 1.48
CA LYS A 35 -14.03 0.27 2.45
C LYS A 35 -12.98 1.01 3.29
N LEU A 36 -11.84 0.37 3.60
CA LEU A 36 -10.74 1.04 4.27
C LEU A 36 -10.17 2.17 3.42
N ILE A 37 -9.94 1.90 2.14
CA ILE A 37 -9.38 2.90 1.22
C ILE A 37 -10.39 4.03 0.98
N GLU A 38 -11.68 3.71 0.84
CA GLU A 38 -12.77 4.68 0.75
C GLU A 38 -12.81 5.60 1.98
N ASP A 39 -12.70 5.04 3.18
CA ASP A 39 -12.67 5.79 4.44
C ASP A 39 -11.45 6.70 4.53
N LEU A 40 -10.27 6.20 4.14
CA LEU A 40 -9.03 6.99 4.09
C LEU A 40 -9.16 8.15 3.10
N ILE A 41 -9.63 7.90 1.88
CA ILE A 41 -9.89 8.94 0.88
C ILE A 41 -10.90 9.96 1.43
N GLY A 42 -11.97 9.48 2.05
CA GLY A 42 -13.00 10.32 2.64
C GLY A 42 -12.49 11.22 3.78
N PHE A 43 -11.51 10.73 4.55
CA PHE A 43 -10.89 11.46 5.66
C PHE A 43 -9.87 12.48 5.19
N PHE A 44 -8.89 12.05 4.37
CA PHE A 44 -7.79 12.91 3.90
C PHE A 44 -8.17 13.79 2.71
N LYS A 45 -9.22 13.43 1.97
CA LYS A 45 -9.73 14.14 0.80
C LYS A 45 -8.66 14.47 -0.27
N PRO A 46 -7.80 13.50 -0.62
CA PRO A 46 -6.82 13.72 -1.66
C PRO A 46 -7.51 13.85 -3.03
N LYS A 47 -6.89 14.56 -3.96
CA LYS A 47 -7.34 14.66 -5.36
C LYS A 47 -6.96 13.42 -6.16
N GLU A 48 -5.92 12.75 -5.72
CA GLU A 48 -5.38 11.53 -6.35
C GLU A 48 -4.72 10.63 -5.32
N ILE A 49 -4.68 9.33 -5.61
CA ILE A 49 -4.06 8.30 -4.77
C ILE A 49 -3.09 7.47 -5.61
N CYS A 50 -1.95 7.11 -5.01
CA CYS A 50 -1.03 6.16 -5.61
C CYS A 50 -0.89 4.90 -4.76
N ASP A 51 -0.69 3.76 -5.44
CA ASP A 51 -0.39 2.47 -4.79
C ASP A 51 0.73 1.78 -5.57
N TYR A 52 1.88 1.63 -4.93
CA TYR A 52 3.08 1.03 -5.56
C TYR A 52 3.17 -0.49 -5.39
N MET A 53 2.16 -1.11 -4.78
CA MET A 53 2.01 -2.56 -4.63
C MET A 53 0.53 -2.94 -4.72
N CYS A 54 -0.13 -2.51 -5.82
CA CYS A 54 -1.59 -2.49 -5.95
C CYS A 54 -2.23 -3.88 -6.04
N GLY A 55 -1.46 -4.93 -6.22
CA GLY A 55 -1.94 -6.31 -6.28
C GLY A 55 -3.12 -6.48 -7.23
N SER A 56 -4.28 -6.86 -6.72
CA SER A 56 -5.50 -7.06 -7.50
C SER A 56 -6.27 -5.77 -7.85
N GLY A 57 -5.73 -4.58 -7.52
CA GLY A 57 -6.33 -3.31 -7.88
C GLY A 57 -7.47 -2.85 -6.95
N THR A 58 -7.46 -3.24 -5.68
CA THR A 58 -8.45 -2.78 -4.70
C THR A 58 -8.45 -1.25 -4.57
N THR A 59 -7.26 -0.63 -4.59
CA THR A 59 -7.10 0.84 -4.56
C THR A 59 -7.78 1.50 -5.75
N LYS A 60 -7.67 0.89 -6.95
CA LYS A 60 -8.37 1.40 -8.14
C LYS A 60 -9.88 1.40 -7.95
N ALA A 61 -10.43 0.29 -7.52
CA ALA A 61 -11.87 0.15 -7.34
C ALA A 61 -12.44 1.18 -6.34
N ALA A 62 -11.72 1.39 -5.22
CA ALA A 62 -12.10 2.39 -4.23
C ALA A 62 -12.00 3.83 -4.78
N ALA A 63 -10.92 4.15 -5.50
CA ALA A 63 -10.72 5.47 -6.10
C ALA A 63 -11.77 5.78 -7.17
N ASP A 64 -12.06 4.82 -8.06
CA ASP A 64 -13.09 4.96 -9.10
C ASP A 64 -14.48 5.22 -8.48
N LYS A 65 -14.81 4.51 -7.40
CA LYS A 65 -16.09 4.65 -6.69
C LYS A 65 -16.29 6.05 -6.09
N VAL A 66 -15.22 6.65 -5.59
CA VAL A 66 -15.29 8.01 -5.01
C VAL A 66 -14.93 9.11 -6.00
N GLY A 67 -14.57 8.76 -7.24
CA GLY A 67 -14.37 9.70 -8.34
C GLY A 67 -13.04 10.44 -8.31
N ILE A 68 -11.97 9.86 -7.73
CA ILE A 68 -10.62 10.42 -7.76
C ILE A 68 -9.68 9.64 -8.67
N ARG A 69 -8.60 10.28 -9.12
CA ARG A 69 -7.57 9.64 -9.95
C ARG A 69 -6.75 8.66 -9.11
N SER A 70 -6.40 7.50 -9.71
CA SER A 70 -5.49 6.54 -9.11
C SER A 70 -4.31 6.22 -10.02
N HIS A 71 -3.12 6.09 -9.43
CA HIS A 71 -1.89 5.64 -10.06
C HIS A 71 -1.49 4.31 -9.43
N LEU A 72 -1.38 3.27 -10.25
CA LEU A 72 -1.24 1.89 -9.75
C LEU A 72 -0.01 1.23 -10.35
N TYR A 73 0.83 0.73 -9.49
CA TYR A 73 2.08 0.08 -9.83
C TYR A 73 2.22 -1.23 -9.07
N ASP A 74 2.80 -2.23 -9.69
CA ASP A 74 3.06 -3.52 -9.06
C ASP A 74 4.13 -4.31 -9.81
N LEU A 75 4.79 -5.22 -9.12
CA LEU A 75 5.81 -6.08 -9.71
C LEU A 75 5.25 -6.90 -10.89
N HIS A 76 4.03 -7.41 -10.78
CA HIS A 76 3.40 -8.16 -11.86
C HIS A 76 3.00 -7.31 -13.07
N SER A 77 2.97 -6.00 -12.92
CA SER A 77 2.61 -5.04 -13.97
C SER A 77 3.80 -4.26 -14.55
N GLY A 78 5.02 -4.65 -14.22
CA GLY A 78 6.23 -4.07 -14.81
C GLY A 78 6.94 -3.04 -13.93
N PHE A 79 6.53 -2.86 -12.68
CA PHE A 79 7.13 -1.91 -11.75
C PHE A 79 7.77 -2.62 -10.56
N ASP A 80 9.07 -2.52 -10.44
CA ASP A 80 9.84 -2.97 -9.28
C ASP A 80 10.18 -1.78 -8.37
N ILE A 81 9.56 -1.70 -7.21
CA ILE A 81 9.76 -0.62 -6.24
C ILE A 81 11.22 -0.47 -5.80
N MET A 82 11.99 -1.56 -5.82
CA MET A 82 13.39 -1.55 -5.39
C MET A 82 14.30 -0.89 -6.43
N ASN A 83 14.06 -1.12 -7.70
CA ASN A 83 14.97 -0.72 -8.78
C ASN A 83 14.41 0.40 -9.67
N CYS A 84 13.09 0.52 -9.84
CA CYS A 84 12.49 1.59 -10.65
C CYS A 84 12.46 2.92 -9.89
N ASP A 85 12.63 4.03 -10.58
CA ASP A 85 12.34 5.34 -10.01
C ASP A 85 10.86 5.48 -9.67
N ILE A 86 10.54 6.31 -8.66
CA ILE A 86 9.15 6.60 -8.31
C ILE A 86 8.55 7.50 -9.41
N PRO A 87 7.59 7.00 -10.19
CA PRO A 87 7.12 7.69 -11.38
C PRO A 87 6.17 8.85 -11.07
N GLU A 88 5.39 8.74 -10.01
CA GLU A 88 4.37 9.71 -9.63
C GLU A 88 4.62 10.28 -8.23
N ARG A 89 4.16 11.50 -8.00
CA ARG A 89 4.24 12.17 -6.70
C ARG A 89 2.86 12.66 -6.26
N PRO A 90 1.92 11.74 -6.01
CA PRO A 90 0.55 12.08 -5.64
C PRO A 90 0.49 12.69 -4.23
N GLU A 91 -0.64 13.34 -3.92
CA GLU A 91 -0.89 13.88 -2.58
C GLU A 91 -1.02 12.77 -1.52
N PHE A 92 -1.42 11.56 -1.94
CA PHE A 92 -1.68 10.45 -1.03
C PHE A 92 -1.16 9.14 -1.59
N VAL A 93 -0.38 8.43 -0.79
CA VAL A 93 0.08 7.08 -1.10
C VAL A 93 -0.59 6.11 -0.15
N PHE A 94 -1.30 5.15 -0.71
CA PHE A 94 -1.71 3.95 0.01
C PHE A 94 -0.68 2.85 -0.27
N TRP A 95 -0.05 2.34 0.76
CA TRP A 95 0.98 1.33 0.63
C TRP A 95 0.67 0.12 1.48
N HIS A 96 0.43 -1.01 0.83
CA HIS A 96 0.08 -2.28 1.43
C HIS A 96 1.07 -3.36 1.01
N PRO A 97 2.29 -3.38 1.60
CA PRO A 97 3.36 -4.26 1.19
C PRO A 97 3.10 -5.71 1.63
N PRO A 98 3.87 -6.68 1.09
CA PRO A 98 3.83 -8.05 1.56
C PRO A 98 4.22 -8.14 3.04
N TYR A 99 3.69 -9.17 3.72
CA TYR A 99 3.96 -9.47 5.12
C TYR A 99 5.03 -10.58 5.23
N TRP A 100 6.23 -10.28 4.78
CA TRP A 100 7.34 -11.22 4.71
C TRP A 100 6.92 -12.51 3.97
N ASP A 101 7.21 -13.71 4.49
CA ASP A 101 6.97 -15.01 3.88
C ASP A 101 5.57 -15.60 4.13
N ILE A 102 4.67 -14.84 4.77
CA ILE A 102 3.29 -15.29 5.07
C ILE A 102 2.51 -15.61 3.80
N ILE A 103 2.70 -14.81 2.75
CA ILE A 103 2.07 -14.99 1.44
C ILE A 103 3.12 -14.74 0.38
N GLN A 104 3.41 -15.75 -0.43
CA GLN A 104 4.22 -15.59 -1.64
C GLN A 104 3.31 -15.18 -2.80
N TYR A 105 3.74 -14.18 -3.58
CA TYR A 105 2.92 -13.62 -4.66
C TYR A 105 3.28 -14.21 -6.02
N SER A 106 4.54 -14.20 -6.40
CA SER A 106 4.98 -14.75 -7.69
C SER A 106 4.77 -16.26 -7.76
N ASP A 107 4.14 -16.75 -8.83
CA ASP A 107 3.63 -18.09 -9.10
C ASP A 107 2.45 -18.55 -8.22
N VAL A 108 2.06 -17.81 -7.21
CA VAL A 108 0.89 -18.12 -6.39
C VAL A 108 -0.29 -17.21 -6.76
N MET A 109 -0.06 -15.91 -6.88
CA MET A 109 -1.09 -14.94 -7.25
C MET A 109 -1.07 -14.58 -8.74
N TYR A 110 0.08 -14.66 -9.38
CA TYR A 110 0.27 -14.44 -10.82
C TYR A 110 1.40 -15.33 -11.34
N LYS A 111 1.37 -15.66 -12.63
CA LYS A 111 2.39 -16.51 -13.24
C LYS A 111 3.67 -15.71 -13.52
N ALA A 112 4.79 -16.10 -12.92
CA ALA A 112 6.08 -15.48 -13.13
C ALA A 112 6.51 -15.53 -14.61
N SER A 113 6.18 -16.61 -15.33
CA SER A 113 6.46 -16.74 -16.76
C SER A 113 5.78 -15.68 -17.63
N ASP A 114 4.59 -15.21 -17.24
CA ASP A 114 3.87 -14.18 -17.98
C ASP A 114 4.52 -12.82 -17.79
N VAL A 115 4.97 -12.51 -16.57
CA VAL A 115 5.73 -11.31 -16.25
C VAL A 115 7.06 -11.31 -16.99
N MET A 116 7.80 -12.44 -16.95
CA MET A 116 9.08 -12.58 -17.65
C MET A 116 8.92 -12.38 -19.15
N ARG A 117 7.90 -12.99 -19.76
CA ARG A 117 7.62 -12.84 -21.20
C ARG A 117 7.28 -11.39 -21.57
N LYS A 118 6.52 -10.68 -20.71
CA LYS A 118 6.03 -9.33 -21.02
C LYS A 118 7.03 -8.24 -20.71
N TYR A 119 7.77 -8.37 -19.60
CA TYR A 119 8.61 -7.30 -19.07
C TYR A 119 10.09 -7.63 -19.02
N GLY A 120 10.50 -8.88 -19.36
CA GLY A 120 11.90 -9.27 -19.51
C GLY A 120 12.65 -9.54 -18.19
N TYR A 121 11.97 -9.65 -17.05
CA TYR A 121 12.59 -10.00 -15.77
C TYR A 121 11.87 -11.14 -15.05
N ASP A 122 12.60 -11.87 -14.22
CA ASP A 122 12.04 -12.91 -13.36
C ASP A 122 11.50 -12.28 -12.05
N PRO A 123 10.18 -12.18 -11.88
CA PRO A 123 9.61 -11.56 -10.69
C PRO A 123 9.92 -12.32 -9.40
N LYS A 124 10.26 -13.62 -9.46
CA LYS A 124 10.61 -14.38 -8.25
C LYS A 124 11.86 -13.82 -7.55
N ARG A 125 12.78 -13.23 -8.31
CA ARG A 125 14.00 -12.62 -7.77
C ARG A 125 13.78 -11.26 -7.14
N LEU A 126 12.66 -10.62 -7.46
CA LEU A 126 12.32 -9.26 -7.07
C LEU A 126 11.14 -9.21 -6.08
N ASP A 127 10.47 -10.34 -5.89
CA ASP A 127 9.34 -10.48 -4.99
C ASP A 127 9.80 -10.42 -3.53
N LEU A 128 9.47 -9.34 -2.86
CA LEU A 128 9.87 -9.09 -1.47
C LEU A 128 9.32 -10.15 -0.50
N SER A 129 8.25 -10.83 -0.86
CA SER A 129 7.70 -11.94 -0.07
C SER A 129 8.56 -13.22 -0.11
N ARG A 130 9.58 -13.25 -0.95
CA ARG A 130 10.53 -14.38 -1.08
C ARG A 130 11.87 -14.13 -0.42
N ILE A 131 12.04 -13.02 0.27
CA ILE A 131 13.24 -12.75 1.07
C ILE A 131 13.21 -13.66 2.28
N GLU A 132 14.19 -14.57 2.37
CA GLU A 132 14.26 -15.58 3.44
C GLU A 132 14.63 -14.97 4.79
N SER A 133 15.59 -14.04 4.81
CA SER A 133 16.05 -13.37 6.01
C SER A 133 15.08 -12.28 6.44
N TRP A 134 14.62 -12.34 7.69
CA TRP A 134 13.81 -11.29 8.31
C TRP A 134 14.50 -9.92 8.28
N ASP A 135 15.78 -9.88 8.64
CA ASP A 135 16.56 -8.64 8.68
C ASP A 135 16.69 -8.00 7.29
N ASP A 136 16.87 -8.82 6.24
CA ASP A 136 16.97 -8.34 4.88
C ASP A 136 15.61 -7.89 4.35
N PHE A 137 14.53 -8.57 4.73
CA PHE A 137 13.17 -8.12 4.45
C PHE A 137 12.91 -6.74 5.07
N VAL A 138 13.24 -6.55 6.36
CA VAL A 138 13.05 -5.25 7.04
C VAL A 138 13.88 -4.15 6.37
N LYS A 139 15.14 -4.43 5.98
CA LYS A 139 15.97 -3.47 5.23
C LYS A 139 15.33 -3.11 3.89
N ALA A 140 14.83 -4.10 3.14
CA ALA A 140 14.16 -3.87 1.87
C ALA A 140 12.89 -3.02 2.03
N MET A 141 12.08 -3.32 3.06
CA MET A 141 10.89 -2.54 3.38
C MET A 141 11.21 -1.09 3.75
N ASN A 142 12.21 -0.88 4.60
CA ASN A 142 12.67 0.46 4.97
C ASN A 142 13.17 1.22 3.74
N TYR A 143 13.95 0.58 2.88
CA TYR A 143 14.42 1.18 1.64
C TYR A 143 13.26 1.59 0.72
N ALA A 144 12.31 0.69 0.47
CA ALA A 144 11.14 0.96 -0.36
C ALA A 144 10.30 2.13 0.20
N MET A 145 10.11 2.18 1.52
CA MET A 145 9.39 3.26 2.18
C MET A 145 10.13 4.59 2.07
N MET A 146 11.43 4.61 2.37
CA MET A 146 12.25 5.82 2.27
C MET A 146 12.33 6.35 0.85
N LYS A 147 12.38 5.46 -0.15
CA LYS A 147 12.36 5.82 -1.57
C LYS A 147 11.07 6.55 -1.96
N GLN A 148 9.92 6.03 -1.54
CA GLN A 148 8.62 6.68 -1.73
C GLN A 148 8.59 8.03 -1.01
N PHE A 149 8.95 8.06 0.28
CA PHE A 149 8.96 9.27 1.09
C PHE A 149 9.85 10.37 0.49
N SER A 150 11.08 10.03 0.10
CA SER A 150 12.02 10.99 -0.50
C SER A 150 11.52 11.57 -1.83
N ALA A 151 10.78 10.78 -2.61
CA ALA A 151 10.16 11.26 -3.82
C ALA A 151 9.06 12.30 -3.57
N HIS A 152 8.39 12.23 -2.40
CA HIS A 152 7.28 13.10 -2.03
C HIS A 152 7.69 14.37 -1.24
N GLN A 153 8.87 14.38 -0.61
CA GLN A 153 9.31 15.48 0.28
C GLN A 153 9.48 16.85 -0.39
N LYS A 154 9.48 16.94 -1.71
CA LYS A 154 9.80 18.22 -2.35
C LYS A 154 8.73 19.29 -2.24
N GLU A 155 7.47 18.99 -1.87
CA GLU A 155 6.43 20.02 -1.77
C GLU A 155 5.26 19.81 -0.77
N ARG A 156 5.00 18.62 -0.19
CA ARG A 156 3.86 18.42 0.75
C ARG A 156 4.07 17.23 1.69
N GLN A 157 3.49 17.30 2.88
CA GLN A 157 3.40 16.17 3.81
C GLN A 157 2.54 15.06 3.19
N THR A 158 3.16 13.93 2.87
CA THR A 158 2.45 12.77 2.35
C THR A 158 2.25 11.78 3.48
N LEU A 159 1.01 11.40 3.70
CA LEU A 159 0.66 10.34 4.63
C LEU A 159 0.71 9.00 3.90
N GLN A 160 1.53 8.09 4.40
CA GLN A 160 1.55 6.68 3.97
C GLN A 160 0.84 5.84 5.02
N TYR A 161 -0.03 4.95 4.58
CA TYR A 161 -0.71 4.01 5.45
C TYR A 161 -0.43 2.58 4.99
N ALA A 162 0.10 1.76 5.91
CA ALA A 162 0.25 0.34 5.70
C ALA A 162 -0.87 -0.40 6.46
N CYS A 163 -1.66 -1.20 5.76
CA CYS A 163 -2.71 -2.01 6.35
C CYS A 163 -2.10 -3.22 7.08
N ARG A 164 -2.67 -3.58 8.23
CA ARG A 164 -2.17 -4.63 9.12
C ARG A 164 -3.09 -5.84 9.09
N ASP A 165 -2.55 -7.02 8.80
CA ASP A 165 -3.29 -8.27 8.98
C ASP A 165 -3.20 -8.75 10.44
N ARG A 166 -4.33 -9.26 10.98
CA ARG A 166 -4.41 -9.80 12.35
C ARG A 166 -3.51 -11.00 12.60
N LYS A 167 -3.13 -11.75 11.55
CA LYS A 167 -2.23 -12.90 11.65
C LYS A 167 -0.76 -12.53 11.86
N ALA A 168 -0.40 -11.28 11.59
CA ALA A 168 0.96 -10.76 11.69
C ALA A 168 1.29 -10.15 13.07
N ARG A 169 0.70 -10.65 14.17
CA ARG A 169 0.88 -10.06 15.51
C ARG A 169 2.36 -9.96 15.95
N HIS A 170 3.19 -10.91 15.57
CA HIS A 170 4.63 -10.84 15.87
C HIS A 170 5.40 -9.87 14.97
N LEU A 171 4.94 -9.61 13.76
CA LEU A 171 5.52 -8.61 12.86
C LEU A 171 5.17 -7.18 13.31
N GLY A 172 4.08 -7.02 14.05
CA GLY A 172 3.53 -5.73 14.44
C GLY A 172 4.40 -4.90 15.35
N GLU A 173 5.21 -5.51 16.22
CA GLU A 173 6.08 -4.79 17.16
C GLU A 173 7.27 -4.13 16.45
N TYR A 174 7.82 -4.78 15.44
CA TYR A 174 8.92 -4.23 14.65
C TYR A 174 8.49 -3.11 13.70
N TYR A 175 7.28 -3.22 13.13
CA TYR A 175 6.71 -2.11 12.34
C TYR A 175 6.43 -0.88 13.19
N HIS A 176 6.05 -1.05 14.46
CA HIS A 176 5.80 0.08 15.37
C HIS A 176 7.05 0.87 15.73
N GLN A 177 8.20 0.22 15.86
CA GLN A 177 9.42 0.92 16.27
C GLN A 177 10.13 1.66 15.14
N GLY A 178 10.00 1.19 13.88
CA GLY A 178 10.66 1.82 12.74
C GLY A 178 9.76 2.75 11.91
N THR A 179 8.49 2.43 11.77
CA THR A 179 7.56 3.15 10.88
C THR A 179 6.69 4.17 11.59
N ALA A 180 6.35 3.98 12.85
CA ALA A 180 5.50 4.93 13.58
C ALA A 180 6.21 6.28 13.80
N GLN A 181 7.53 6.28 14.02
CA GLN A 181 8.31 7.52 14.14
C GLN A 181 8.46 8.28 12.82
N LEU A 182 8.28 7.61 11.67
CA LEU A 182 8.35 8.24 10.35
C LEU A 182 7.00 8.71 9.81
N LEU A 183 5.90 8.16 10.37
CA LEU A 183 4.53 8.50 9.94
C LEU A 183 3.97 9.76 10.62
N PHE A 184 4.51 10.11 11.78
CA PHE A 184 4.10 11.30 12.53
C PHE A 184 5.34 12.19 12.67
N GLY A 185 5.46 13.19 11.81
CA GLY A 185 6.41 14.27 12.02
C GLY A 185 6.15 14.96 13.37
N PRO A 186 7.16 15.66 13.97
CA PRO A 186 7.06 16.24 15.31
C PRO A 186 5.97 17.29 15.49
N ASP A 187 5.24 17.66 14.47
CA ASP A 187 4.26 18.77 14.47
C ASP A 187 2.78 18.32 14.40
N THR A 188 2.46 17.05 14.66
CA THR A 188 1.07 16.58 14.73
C THR A 188 0.73 16.03 16.11
N VAL A 189 0.84 16.88 17.12
CA VAL A 189 0.18 16.73 18.42
C VAL A 189 -0.70 17.93 18.65
#